data_a9fa8fc3e1a126564eda8abe96d779ce
#
_entry.id   a9fa8fc3e1a126564eda8abe96d779ce
#
_cell.length_a   1.000
_cell.length_b   1.000
_cell.length_c   1.000
_cell.angle_alpha   90.00
_cell.angle_beta   90.00
_cell.angle_gamma   90.00
#
_symmetry.space_group_name_H-M   'P 1'
#
loop_
_entity.id
_entity.type
_entity.pdbx_description
1 polymer ?
#
loop_
_entity_poly.entity_id
_entity_poly.type
_entity_poly.pdbx_seq_one_letter_code
_entity_poly.pdbx_strand_id
1 'polypeptide(L)'
;VVYMPKNSKDIVKLLWLDSAKIMQQNQQLLKRKGNVSGKPTYTAEDVEVAYNHIVECEFNQVIEISENLSFQYIHSNHIISSSQIIFYVKDNGVTKTIGYCCDLGSPNIQGTYLDPFEPINRVNLLIGECTYGMQLKTNNKKNRNKDKEKIKTLIEQVNETGGRLIIPAFSLNRSQDILTVLYELFHDDEEFKMPIVFDGVLSMEVSKRFEDCINYNKELWNKVFSWGAVVKVSDWTDSLAYQNYTSPQIIVASGGMLKGRSTAYVKKWLSDPKTTICLVGYAGGEGSV
;
A
#
# COMPACT_ATOMS: atom_id res chain seq x y z
N VAL A 1 -14.21 -21.20 7.01
CA VAL A 1 -14.41 -20.32 5.85
C VAL A 1 -14.00 -18.91 6.23
N VAL A 2 -13.30 -18.21 5.34
CA VAL A 2 -12.90 -16.81 5.48
C VAL A 2 -13.56 -16.05 4.32
N TYR A 3 -14.42 -15.11 4.63
CA TYR A 3 -15.01 -14.23 3.63
C TYR A 3 -14.11 -13.04 3.39
N MET A 4 -13.88 -12.66 2.13
CA MET A 4 -13.11 -11.50 1.74
C MET A 4 -13.80 -10.72 0.62
N PRO A 5 -13.55 -9.40 0.50
CA PRO A 5 -13.98 -8.66 -0.67
C PRO A 5 -13.36 -9.23 -1.95
N LYS A 6 -14.09 -9.18 -3.05
CA LYS A 6 -13.61 -9.60 -4.36
C LYS A 6 -12.29 -8.94 -4.73
N ASN A 7 -11.44 -9.67 -5.42
CA ASN A 7 -10.11 -9.26 -5.88
C ASN A 7 -9.09 -9.01 -4.75
N SER A 8 -9.38 -9.33 -3.49
CA SER A 8 -8.41 -9.22 -2.39
C SER A 8 -7.62 -10.50 -2.12
N LYS A 9 -8.17 -11.66 -2.50
CA LYS A 9 -7.63 -12.98 -2.18
C LYS A 9 -6.18 -13.17 -2.61
N ASP A 10 -5.85 -12.85 -3.85
CA ASP A 10 -4.50 -13.03 -4.38
C ASP A 10 -3.50 -12.04 -3.79
N ILE A 11 -3.92 -10.80 -3.51
CA ILE A 11 -3.08 -9.80 -2.83
C ILE A 11 -2.76 -10.27 -1.40
N VAL A 12 -3.76 -10.74 -0.67
CA VAL A 12 -3.60 -11.26 0.70
C VAL A 12 -2.66 -12.46 0.71
N LYS A 13 -2.79 -13.38 -0.26
CA LYS A 13 -1.86 -14.50 -0.42
C LYS A 13 -0.42 -14.05 -0.57
N LEU A 14 -0.16 -13.05 -1.43
CA LEU A 14 1.19 -12.49 -1.61
C LEU A 14 1.76 -11.93 -0.32
N LEU A 15 0.95 -11.18 0.46
CA LEU A 15 1.36 -10.62 1.74
C LEU A 15 1.66 -11.71 2.78
N TRP A 16 0.84 -12.73 2.86
CA TRP A 16 1.05 -13.85 3.78
C TRP A 16 2.29 -14.64 3.43
N LEU A 17 2.53 -14.93 2.14
CA LEU A 17 3.74 -15.63 1.69
C LEU A 17 5.02 -14.80 1.97
N ASP A 18 5.00 -13.50 1.75
CA ASP A 18 6.13 -12.62 2.06
C ASP A 18 6.40 -12.61 3.57
N SER A 19 5.35 -12.50 4.39
CA SER A 19 5.48 -12.56 5.85
C SER A 19 6.03 -13.91 6.34
N ALA A 20 5.55 -15.04 5.81
CA ALA A 20 6.07 -16.37 6.13
C ALA A 20 7.56 -16.49 5.79
N LYS A 21 7.96 -15.99 4.62
CA LYS A 21 9.36 -15.94 4.18
C LYS A 21 10.23 -15.12 5.14
N ILE A 22 9.77 -13.93 5.53
CA ILE A 22 10.49 -13.07 6.49
C ILE A 22 10.65 -13.76 7.85
N MET A 23 9.59 -14.39 8.38
CA MET A 23 9.67 -15.15 9.63
C MET A 23 10.68 -16.29 9.55
N GLN A 24 10.69 -17.03 8.44
CA GLN A 24 11.64 -18.12 8.21
C GLN A 24 13.09 -17.61 8.14
N GLN A 25 13.33 -16.51 7.43
CA GLN A 25 14.65 -15.89 7.33
C GLN A 25 15.16 -15.40 8.69
N ASN A 26 14.29 -14.75 9.47
CA ASN A 26 14.62 -14.29 10.82
C ASN A 26 14.95 -15.46 11.74
N GLN A 27 14.19 -16.55 11.68
CA GLN A 27 14.49 -17.76 12.43
C GLN A 27 15.86 -18.34 12.09
N GLN A 28 16.20 -18.42 10.80
CA GLN A 28 17.52 -18.90 10.36
C GLN A 28 18.67 -18.01 10.87
N LEU A 29 18.47 -16.68 10.83
CA LEU A 29 19.42 -15.70 11.33
C LEU A 29 19.66 -15.85 12.84
N LEU A 30 18.60 -16.01 13.64
CA LEU A 30 18.68 -16.24 15.07
C LEU A 30 19.41 -17.54 15.41
N LYS A 31 19.11 -18.64 14.69
CA LYS A 31 19.83 -19.92 14.84
C LYS A 31 21.32 -19.78 14.55
N ARG A 32 21.70 -19.06 13.49
CA ARG A 32 23.13 -18.82 13.14
C ARG A 32 23.86 -18.01 14.22
N LYS A 33 23.14 -17.16 14.96
CA LYS A 33 23.70 -16.38 16.10
C LYS A 33 23.69 -17.14 17.42
N GLY A 34 23.36 -18.43 17.43
CA GLY A 34 23.30 -19.26 18.65
C GLY A 34 22.07 -18.99 19.52
N ASN A 35 21.11 -18.22 19.07
CA ASN A 35 19.90 -17.95 19.83
C ASN A 35 18.85 -19.03 19.59
N VAL A 36 18.16 -19.45 20.64
CA VAL A 36 17.00 -20.33 20.53
C VAL A 36 15.87 -19.52 19.91
N SER A 37 15.52 -19.81 18.65
CA SER A 37 14.37 -19.18 18.02
C SER A 37 13.15 -20.09 18.11
N GLY A 38 12.00 -19.52 18.44
CA GLY A 38 10.71 -20.21 18.30
C GLY A 38 10.45 -20.62 16.85
N LYS A 39 9.45 -21.48 16.65
CA LYS A 39 8.96 -21.77 15.28
C LYS A 39 8.30 -20.51 14.69
N PRO A 40 8.31 -20.32 13.34
CA PRO A 40 7.50 -19.27 12.72
C PRO A 40 6.03 -19.47 13.10
N THR A 41 5.28 -18.39 13.19
CA THR A 41 3.85 -18.44 13.57
C THR A 41 3.05 -19.24 12.56
N TYR A 42 3.43 -19.15 11.28
CA TYR A 42 2.87 -19.93 10.18
C TYR A 42 3.91 -20.07 9.04
N THR A 43 3.66 -21.01 8.15
CA THR A 43 4.52 -21.38 7.01
C THR A 43 3.83 -21.08 5.68
N ALA A 44 4.52 -21.28 4.57
CA ALA A 44 3.92 -21.18 3.24
C ALA A 44 2.83 -22.24 3.02
N GLU A 45 2.97 -23.42 3.59
CA GLU A 45 1.99 -24.50 3.52
C GLU A 45 0.68 -24.10 4.26
N ASP A 46 0.80 -23.44 5.42
CA ASP A 46 -0.35 -22.92 6.15
C ASP A 46 -1.09 -21.83 5.34
N VAL A 47 -0.35 -21.00 4.59
CA VAL A 47 -0.92 -20.00 3.68
C VAL A 47 -1.75 -20.68 2.59
N GLU A 48 -1.26 -21.76 1.96
CA GLU A 48 -2.01 -22.50 0.94
C GLU A 48 -3.31 -23.12 1.52
N VAL A 49 -3.24 -23.65 2.72
CA VAL A 49 -4.43 -24.16 3.42
C VAL A 49 -5.43 -23.02 3.66
N ALA A 50 -4.99 -21.91 4.22
CA ALA A 50 -5.86 -20.76 4.50
C ALA A 50 -6.47 -20.19 3.21
N TYR A 51 -5.68 -20.08 2.14
CA TYR A 51 -6.13 -19.59 0.83
C TYR A 51 -7.27 -20.40 0.26
N ASN A 52 -7.26 -21.73 0.42
CA ASN A 52 -8.33 -22.61 -0.04
C ASN A 52 -9.64 -22.49 0.76
N HIS A 53 -9.59 -21.83 1.92
CA HIS A 53 -10.78 -21.55 2.75
C HIS A 53 -11.37 -20.16 2.50
N ILE A 54 -10.80 -19.36 1.60
CA ILE A 54 -11.29 -18.03 1.27
C ILE A 54 -12.42 -18.11 0.26
N VAL A 55 -13.50 -17.43 0.57
CA VAL A 55 -14.65 -17.16 -0.29
C VAL A 55 -14.66 -15.66 -0.60
N GLU A 56 -14.52 -15.29 -1.86
CA GLU A 56 -14.64 -13.91 -2.29
C GLU A 56 -16.09 -13.50 -2.45
N CYS A 57 -16.42 -12.29 -1.96
CA CYS A 57 -17.74 -11.71 -1.98
C CYS A 57 -17.75 -10.43 -2.81
N GLU A 58 -18.77 -10.25 -3.64
CA GLU A 58 -18.97 -9.00 -4.36
C GLU A 58 -19.27 -7.86 -3.38
N PHE A 59 -18.81 -6.65 -3.70
CA PHE A 59 -19.22 -5.45 -2.98
C PHE A 59 -20.73 -5.21 -3.17
N ASN A 60 -21.34 -4.64 -2.15
CA ASN A 60 -22.78 -4.30 -2.14
C ASN A 60 -23.72 -5.51 -2.26
N GLN A 61 -23.20 -6.74 -2.15
CA GLN A 61 -24.00 -7.96 -2.09
C GLN A 61 -24.18 -8.41 -0.65
N VAL A 62 -25.43 -8.73 -0.27
CA VAL A 62 -25.72 -9.34 1.03
C VAL A 62 -25.40 -10.83 0.98
N ILE A 63 -24.55 -11.28 1.89
CA ILE A 63 -24.10 -12.67 2.04
C ILE A 63 -24.74 -13.25 3.30
N GLU A 64 -25.52 -14.30 3.13
CA GLU A 64 -26.15 -15.03 4.24
C GLU A 64 -25.15 -16.02 4.85
N ILE A 65 -24.95 -15.92 6.17
CA ILE A 65 -24.12 -16.85 6.95
C ILE A 65 -25.03 -17.89 7.65
N SER A 66 -26.16 -17.42 8.14
CA SER A 66 -27.17 -18.23 8.79
C SER A 66 -28.55 -17.57 8.67
N GLU A 67 -29.61 -18.23 9.16
CA GLU A 67 -30.98 -17.68 9.22
C GLU A 67 -31.03 -16.31 9.94
N ASN A 68 -30.13 -16.09 10.89
CA ASN A 68 -30.13 -14.89 11.75
C ASN A 68 -28.98 -13.94 11.49
N LEU A 69 -28.05 -14.26 10.60
CA LEU A 69 -26.87 -13.45 10.35
C LEU A 69 -26.54 -13.37 8.86
N SER A 70 -26.48 -12.15 8.35
CA SER A 70 -25.92 -11.84 7.04
C SER A 70 -25.04 -10.61 7.12
N PHE A 71 -24.22 -10.38 6.10
CA PHE A 71 -23.36 -9.21 6.02
C PHE A 71 -23.21 -8.72 4.58
N GLN A 72 -22.64 -7.51 4.45
CA GLN A 72 -22.33 -6.87 3.18
C GLN A 72 -21.04 -6.10 3.29
N TYR A 73 -20.19 -6.19 2.25
CA TYR A 73 -19.03 -5.30 2.09
C TYR A 73 -19.40 -4.07 1.30
N ILE A 74 -18.91 -2.90 1.75
CA ILE A 74 -18.97 -1.63 1.02
C ILE A 74 -17.57 -0.99 0.97
N HIS A 75 -17.29 -0.17 -0.04
CA HIS A 75 -15.95 0.38 -0.25
C HIS A 75 -15.53 1.36 0.84
N SER A 76 -14.31 1.21 1.39
CA SER A 76 -13.73 2.13 2.35
C SER A 76 -12.70 3.10 1.75
N ASN A 77 -12.25 2.92 0.53
CA ASN A 77 -11.26 3.74 -0.19
C ASN A 77 -9.94 3.97 0.58
N HIS A 78 -9.54 3.04 1.43
CA HIS A 78 -8.28 3.16 2.17
C HIS A 78 -7.09 2.60 1.37
N ILE A 79 -7.23 1.38 0.91
CA ILE A 79 -6.32 0.68 -0.01
C ILE A 79 -7.16 -0.09 -1.04
N ILE A 80 -6.49 -0.71 -2.02
CA ILE A 80 -7.18 -1.54 -3.01
C ILE A 80 -8.00 -2.65 -2.34
N SER A 81 -9.23 -2.83 -2.78
CA SER A 81 -10.22 -3.79 -2.23
C SER A 81 -10.53 -3.62 -0.74
N SER A 82 -10.16 -2.48 -0.14
CA SER A 82 -10.52 -2.21 1.27
C SER A 82 -12.01 -2.00 1.45
N SER A 83 -12.55 -2.50 2.55
CA SER A 83 -13.98 -2.51 2.80
C SER A 83 -14.36 -2.12 4.22
N GLN A 84 -15.56 -1.61 4.35
CA GLN A 84 -16.35 -1.56 5.56
C GLN A 84 -17.34 -2.75 5.52
N ILE A 85 -17.90 -3.11 6.66
CA ILE A 85 -18.85 -4.23 6.76
C ILE A 85 -20.13 -3.75 7.43
N ILE A 86 -21.28 -4.14 6.88
CA ILE A 86 -22.58 -4.01 7.55
C ILE A 86 -23.07 -5.42 7.87
N PHE A 87 -23.27 -5.70 9.15
CA PHE A 87 -23.93 -6.93 9.62
C PHE A 87 -25.43 -6.68 9.81
N TYR A 88 -26.21 -7.65 9.41
CA TYR A 88 -27.66 -7.74 9.62
C TYR A 88 -27.92 -8.91 10.57
N VAL A 89 -28.39 -8.58 11.78
CA VAL A 89 -28.65 -9.58 12.84
C VAL A 89 -30.13 -9.62 13.14
N LYS A 90 -30.76 -10.79 12.95
CA LYS A 90 -32.15 -11.01 13.35
C LYS A 90 -32.21 -11.46 14.79
N ASP A 91 -32.91 -10.70 15.63
CA ASP A 91 -33.14 -11.00 17.03
C ASP A 91 -34.61 -10.80 17.37
N ASN A 92 -35.28 -11.88 17.80
CA ASN A 92 -36.71 -11.90 18.15
C ASN A 92 -37.61 -11.25 17.07
N GLY A 93 -37.36 -11.57 15.80
CA GLY A 93 -38.14 -11.05 14.67
C GLY A 93 -37.80 -9.62 14.23
N VAL A 94 -36.84 -8.98 14.87
CA VAL A 94 -36.36 -7.64 14.53
C VAL A 94 -34.95 -7.73 13.93
N THR A 95 -34.73 -7.10 12.79
CA THR A 95 -33.39 -6.98 12.21
C THR A 95 -32.68 -5.76 12.76
N LYS A 96 -31.51 -5.96 13.39
CA LYS A 96 -30.60 -4.92 13.84
C LYS A 96 -29.39 -4.86 12.91
N THR A 97 -28.86 -3.68 12.69
CA THR A 97 -27.71 -3.45 11.81
C THR A 97 -26.50 -2.92 12.59
N ILE A 98 -25.34 -3.53 12.33
CA ILE A 98 -24.06 -3.12 12.92
C ILE A 98 -23.11 -2.77 11.79
N GLY A 99 -22.67 -1.50 11.73
CA GLY A 99 -21.62 -1.07 10.80
C GLY A 99 -20.25 -1.18 11.47
N TYR A 100 -19.29 -1.76 10.78
CA TYR A 100 -17.90 -1.78 11.19
C TYR A 100 -17.04 -1.11 10.10
N CYS A 101 -16.54 0.08 10.44
CA CYS A 101 -15.63 0.82 9.57
C CYS A 101 -14.20 0.40 9.90
N CYS A 102 -13.61 -0.48 9.16
CA CYS A 102 -12.18 -0.71 9.20
C CYS A 102 -11.40 0.59 8.97
N ASP A 103 -10.16 0.54 8.52
CA ASP A 103 -9.44 1.75 8.13
C ASP A 103 -10.15 2.47 6.98
N LEU A 104 -10.37 3.77 7.14
CA LEU A 104 -11.10 4.59 6.17
C LEU A 104 -10.14 5.39 5.30
N GLY A 105 -10.40 5.41 4.01
CA GLY A 105 -9.78 6.33 3.07
C GLY A 105 -10.42 7.72 3.09
N SER A 106 -9.94 8.61 2.24
CA SER A 106 -10.50 9.95 2.14
C SER A 106 -11.63 9.98 1.11
N PRO A 107 -12.84 10.41 1.49
CA PRO A 107 -13.97 10.49 0.57
C PRO A 107 -13.79 11.53 -0.55
N ASN A 108 -12.80 12.41 -0.42
CA ASN A 108 -12.57 13.54 -1.32
C ASN A 108 -11.34 13.39 -2.22
N ILE A 109 -10.72 12.22 -2.29
CA ILE A 109 -9.58 11.97 -3.19
C ILE A 109 -10.12 11.76 -4.59
N GLN A 110 -9.81 12.70 -5.50
CA GLN A 110 -10.04 12.57 -6.94
C GLN A 110 -8.72 12.19 -7.65
N GLY A 111 -8.81 11.52 -8.81
CA GLY A 111 -7.64 11.16 -9.61
C GLY A 111 -6.86 9.96 -9.06
N THR A 112 -7.51 9.08 -8.32
CA THR A 112 -6.96 7.81 -7.87
C THR A 112 -7.51 6.64 -8.68
N TYR A 113 -6.84 5.51 -8.62
CA TYR A 113 -7.32 4.23 -9.18
C TYR A 113 -8.22 3.46 -8.19
N LEU A 114 -8.33 3.91 -6.93
CA LEU A 114 -9.16 3.25 -5.90
C LEU A 114 -10.65 3.49 -6.16
N ASP A 115 -11.45 2.49 -5.82
CA ASP A 115 -12.90 2.63 -5.82
C ASP A 115 -13.36 3.75 -4.87
N PRO A 116 -14.42 4.52 -5.24
CA PRO A 116 -14.90 5.61 -4.42
C PRO A 116 -15.33 5.15 -3.02
N PHE A 117 -15.13 6.03 -2.03
CA PHE A 117 -15.63 5.80 -0.68
C PHE A 117 -17.17 5.74 -0.65
N GLU A 118 -17.70 4.74 0.01
CA GLU A 118 -19.14 4.59 0.23
C GLU A 118 -19.45 4.74 1.74
N PRO A 119 -20.30 5.71 2.14
CA PRO A 119 -20.62 5.90 3.55
C PRO A 119 -21.58 4.83 4.08
N ILE A 120 -21.37 4.35 5.29
CA ILE A 120 -22.39 3.58 6.03
C ILE A 120 -23.51 4.52 6.45
N ASN A 121 -24.71 4.28 5.92
CA ASN A 121 -25.91 5.06 6.24
C ASN A 121 -26.83 4.29 7.17
N ARG A 122 -27.28 4.95 8.26
CA ARG A 122 -28.36 4.49 9.15
C ARG A 122 -28.21 3.04 9.63
N VAL A 123 -27.28 2.82 10.54
CA VAL A 123 -27.14 1.57 11.29
C VAL A 123 -27.53 1.77 12.75
N ASN A 124 -27.92 0.69 13.45
CA ASN A 124 -28.27 0.75 14.88
C ASN A 124 -27.01 0.96 15.76
N LEU A 125 -25.87 0.38 15.34
CA LEU A 125 -24.58 0.54 16.01
C LEU A 125 -23.51 0.75 14.94
N LEU A 126 -22.67 1.77 15.12
CA LEU A 126 -21.49 2.00 14.30
C LEU A 126 -20.24 1.85 15.14
N ILE A 127 -19.32 0.98 14.71
CA ILE A 127 -17.97 0.81 15.26
C ILE A 127 -17.00 1.38 14.22
N GLY A 128 -16.31 2.47 14.56
CA GLY A 128 -15.42 3.18 13.62
C GLY A 128 -14.06 3.43 14.19
N GLU A 129 -13.08 3.59 13.29
CA GLU A 129 -11.74 4.07 13.61
C GLU A 129 -11.76 5.55 13.98
N CYS A 130 -10.78 6.00 14.76
CA CYS A 130 -10.62 7.40 15.16
C CYS A 130 -9.16 7.87 15.10
N THR A 131 -8.37 7.33 14.18
CA THR A 131 -6.93 7.59 14.05
C THR A 131 -6.62 9.09 13.91
N TYR A 132 -7.42 9.80 13.15
CA TYR A 132 -7.29 11.24 12.92
C TYR A 132 -8.43 12.08 13.49
N GLY A 133 -9.19 11.55 14.45
CA GLY A 133 -10.40 12.18 15.00
C GLY A 133 -10.16 13.54 15.67
N MET A 134 -8.96 13.79 16.18
CA MET A 134 -8.55 15.07 16.77
C MET A 134 -7.97 16.07 15.76
N GLN A 135 -7.80 15.68 14.49
CA GLN A 135 -7.23 16.56 13.48
C GLN A 135 -8.32 17.27 12.68
N LEU A 136 -8.32 18.59 12.73
CA LEU A 136 -9.17 19.41 11.85
C LEU A 136 -8.61 19.35 10.41
N LYS A 137 -9.16 18.47 9.59
CA LYS A 137 -8.83 18.41 8.16
C LYS A 137 -9.65 19.43 7.39
N THR A 138 -9.17 20.66 7.32
CA THR A 138 -9.77 21.68 6.46
C THR A 138 -9.33 21.47 5.01
N ASN A 139 -10.29 21.12 4.15
CA ASN A 139 -10.16 21.16 2.68
C ASN A 139 -9.06 20.28 2.06
N ASN A 140 -9.29 18.97 2.04
CA ASN A 140 -8.35 17.93 1.54
C ASN A 140 -7.82 18.17 0.11
N LYS A 141 -8.58 18.82 -0.81
CA LYS A 141 -8.10 19.17 -2.16
C LYS A 141 -6.93 20.16 -2.14
N LYS A 142 -7.02 21.20 -1.29
CA LYS A 142 -5.93 22.19 -1.17
C LYS A 142 -4.66 21.56 -0.60
N ASN A 143 -4.80 20.64 0.38
CA ASN A 143 -3.65 19.99 0.98
C ASN A 143 -2.95 19.04 0.00
N ARG A 144 -3.71 18.25 -0.76
CA ARG A 144 -3.13 17.34 -1.78
C ARG A 144 -2.37 18.10 -2.87
N ASN A 145 -2.91 19.18 -3.40
CA ASN A 145 -2.21 19.98 -4.40
C ASN A 145 -0.94 20.62 -3.80
N LYS A 146 -1.02 21.13 -2.59
CA LYS A 146 0.15 21.68 -1.88
C LYS A 146 1.23 20.64 -1.62
N ASP A 147 0.85 19.40 -1.32
CA ASP A 147 1.80 18.31 -1.11
C ASP A 147 2.40 17.82 -2.45
N LYS A 148 1.64 17.80 -3.53
CA LYS A 148 2.16 17.57 -4.88
C LYS A 148 3.19 18.63 -5.29
N GLU A 149 2.89 19.92 -5.07
CA GLU A 149 3.83 21.01 -5.34
C GLU A 149 5.14 20.86 -4.56
N LYS A 150 5.08 20.46 -3.29
CA LYS A 150 6.29 20.18 -2.50
C LYS A 150 7.12 19.03 -3.09
N ILE A 151 6.45 17.94 -3.50
CA ILE A 151 7.13 16.81 -4.13
C ILE A 151 7.78 17.26 -5.44
N LYS A 152 7.08 18.06 -6.25
CA LYS A 152 7.61 18.64 -7.49
C LYS A 152 8.86 19.46 -7.21
N THR A 153 8.78 20.41 -6.29
CA THR A 153 9.93 21.26 -5.90
C THR A 153 11.12 20.43 -5.42
N LEU A 154 10.90 19.39 -4.60
CA LEU A 154 11.97 18.49 -4.16
C LEU A 154 12.64 17.76 -5.33
N ILE A 155 11.87 17.32 -6.31
CA ILE A 155 12.37 16.61 -7.48
C ILE A 155 13.19 17.56 -8.37
N GLU A 156 12.71 18.77 -8.60
CA GLU A 156 13.42 19.81 -9.34
C GLU A 156 14.77 20.14 -8.68
N GLN A 157 14.80 20.34 -7.36
CA GLN A 157 16.03 20.57 -6.59
C GLN A 157 17.01 19.39 -6.68
N VAL A 158 16.49 18.15 -6.58
CA VAL A 158 17.31 16.94 -6.71
C VAL A 158 17.91 16.83 -8.11
N ASN A 159 17.17 17.18 -9.14
CA ASN A 159 17.66 17.19 -10.52
C ASN A 159 18.75 18.25 -10.73
N GLU A 160 18.53 19.47 -10.27
CA GLU A 160 19.48 20.59 -10.37
C GLU A 160 20.81 20.30 -9.63
N THR A 161 20.73 19.70 -8.45
CA THR A 161 21.92 19.38 -7.65
C THR A 161 22.67 18.13 -8.12
N GLY A 162 22.10 17.37 -9.05
CA GLY A 162 22.65 16.09 -9.50
C GLY A 162 22.52 15.00 -8.42
N GLY A 163 21.53 15.12 -7.53
CA GLY A 163 21.33 14.25 -6.38
C GLY A 163 20.34 13.12 -6.60
N ARG A 164 19.73 12.65 -5.53
CA ARG A 164 18.71 11.58 -5.55
C ARG A 164 17.62 11.80 -4.52
N LEU A 165 16.41 11.38 -4.85
CA LEU A 165 15.27 11.37 -3.96
C LEU A 165 14.93 9.92 -3.58
N ILE A 166 15.07 9.57 -2.30
CA ILE A 166 14.70 8.25 -1.78
C ILE A 166 13.35 8.36 -1.10
N ILE A 167 12.38 7.58 -1.56
CA ILE A 167 11.01 7.52 -1.04
C ILE A 167 10.73 6.11 -0.51
N PRO A 168 10.96 5.87 0.79
CA PRO A 168 10.57 4.61 1.43
C PRO A 168 9.05 4.48 1.43
N ALA A 169 8.52 3.40 0.86
CA ALA A 169 7.09 3.20 0.75
C ALA A 169 6.66 1.77 1.12
N PHE A 170 5.45 1.62 1.65
CA PHE A 170 4.87 0.29 1.83
C PHE A 170 4.59 -0.37 0.49
N SER A 171 4.80 -1.68 0.41
CA SER A 171 4.67 -2.46 -0.83
C SER A 171 3.25 -2.47 -1.39
N LEU A 172 2.25 -2.43 -0.52
CA LEU A 172 0.85 -2.34 -0.90
C LEU A 172 0.35 -0.91 -0.80
N ASN A 173 -0.25 -0.43 -1.85
CA ASN A 173 -0.94 0.84 -2.06
C ASN A 173 -0.02 2.08 -2.03
N ARG A 174 0.81 2.30 -1.01
CA ARG A 174 1.61 3.53 -0.89
C ARG A 174 2.63 3.69 -2.01
N SER A 175 3.31 2.62 -2.40
CA SER A 175 4.24 2.64 -3.53
C SER A 175 3.54 3.00 -4.84
N GLN A 176 2.35 2.44 -5.06
CA GLN A 176 1.54 2.69 -6.24
C GLN A 176 0.93 4.11 -6.26
N ASP A 177 0.52 4.62 -5.09
CA ASP A 177 0.06 6.02 -4.94
C ASP A 177 1.16 7.01 -5.33
N ILE A 178 2.40 6.77 -4.89
CA ILE A 178 3.55 7.62 -5.24
C ILE A 178 3.82 7.57 -6.73
N LEU A 179 3.82 6.40 -7.37
CA LEU A 179 3.97 6.30 -8.82
C LEU A 179 2.88 7.09 -9.56
N THR A 180 1.63 7.03 -9.08
CA THR A 180 0.51 7.79 -9.64
C THR A 180 0.74 9.30 -9.51
N VAL A 181 1.20 9.78 -8.35
CA VAL A 181 1.52 11.21 -8.14
C VAL A 181 2.66 11.65 -9.05
N LEU A 182 3.71 10.85 -9.20
CA LEU A 182 4.83 11.15 -10.10
C LEU A 182 4.39 11.20 -11.56
N TYR A 183 3.54 10.28 -11.97
CA TYR A 183 2.92 10.26 -13.30
C TYR A 183 2.10 11.54 -13.53
N GLU A 184 1.20 11.89 -12.61
CA GLU A 184 0.39 13.11 -12.71
C GLU A 184 1.22 14.39 -12.81
N LEU A 185 2.42 14.42 -12.22
CA LEU A 185 3.29 15.59 -12.22
C LEU A 185 4.17 15.72 -13.47
N PHE A 186 4.59 14.60 -14.07
CA PHE A 186 5.70 14.62 -15.02
C PHE A 186 5.46 13.85 -16.33
N HIS A 187 4.33 13.15 -16.53
CA HIS A 187 4.16 12.31 -17.72
C HIS A 187 4.06 13.13 -19.03
N ASP A 188 3.58 14.37 -18.97
CA ASP A 188 3.48 15.30 -20.09
C ASP A 188 4.71 16.23 -20.22
N ASP A 189 5.70 16.11 -19.32
CA ASP A 189 6.91 16.92 -19.35
C ASP A 189 8.00 16.22 -20.18
N GLU A 190 8.20 16.68 -21.40
CA GLU A 190 9.20 16.13 -22.31
C GLU A 190 10.65 16.32 -21.82
N GLU A 191 10.92 17.28 -20.93
CA GLU A 191 12.23 17.54 -20.34
C GLU A 191 12.51 16.63 -19.12
N PHE A 192 11.51 15.97 -18.58
CA PHE A 192 11.69 15.05 -17.47
C PHE A 192 12.41 13.77 -17.92
N LYS A 193 13.69 13.63 -17.57
CA LYS A 193 14.54 12.47 -17.95
C LYS A 193 15.01 11.63 -16.75
N MET A 194 14.60 11.98 -15.54
CA MET A 194 15.05 11.31 -14.32
C MET A 194 14.39 9.93 -14.20
N PRO A 195 15.15 8.83 -14.06
CA PRO A 195 14.55 7.51 -13.88
C PRO A 195 13.86 7.41 -12.51
N ILE A 196 12.69 6.80 -12.50
CA ILE A 196 11.93 6.45 -11.30
C ILE A 196 12.18 4.97 -11.01
N VAL A 197 13.11 4.69 -10.13
CA VAL A 197 13.50 3.33 -9.75
C VAL A 197 12.47 2.77 -8.79
N PHE A 198 11.66 1.84 -9.25
CA PHE A 198 10.65 1.16 -8.45
C PHE A 198 11.20 -0.18 -7.97
N ASP A 199 11.73 -0.21 -6.73
CA ASP A 199 12.47 -1.35 -6.18
C ASP A 199 11.75 -2.04 -5.03
N GLY A 200 11.29 -3.25 -5.29
CA GLY A 200 10.70 -4.13 -4.28
C GLY A 200 9.98 -5.32 -4.89
N VAL A 201 10.40 -6.52 -4.54
CA VAL A 201 9.81 -7.77 -5.08
C VAL A 201 8.31 -7.82 -4.79
N LEU A 202 7.92 -7.61 -3.52
CA LEU A 202 6.50 -7.63 -3.14
C LEU A 202 5.74 -6.47 -3.80
N SER A 203 6.32 -5.26 -3.87
CA SER A 203 5.69 -4.12 -4.53
C SER A 203 5.40 -4.41 -6.00
N MET A 204 6.35 -5.07 -6.69
CA MET A 204 6.19 -5.48 -8.09
C MET A 204 5.08 -6.53 -8.26
N GLU A 205 5.07 -7.58 -7.44
CA GLU A 205 4.05 -8.63 -7.52
C GLU A 205 2.65 -8.11 -7.20
N VAL A 206 2.52 -7.26 -6.20
CA VAL A 206 1.27 -6.56 -5.87
C VAL A 206 0.83 -5.66 -7.03
N SER A 207 1.74 -4.89 -7.62
CA SER A 207 1.43 -3.97 -8.73
C SER A 207 0.92 -4.69 -9.98
N LYS A 208 1.43 -5.88 -10.27
CA LYS A 208 0.93 -6.72 -11.37
C LYS A 208 -0.51 -7.17 -11.12
N ARG A 209 -0.90 -7.44 -9.85
CA ARG A 209 -2.26 -7.83 -9.49
C ARG A 209 -3.25 -6.67 -9.51
N PHE A 210 -2.77 -5.43 -9.43
CA PHE A 210 -3.64 -4.26 -9.48
C PHE A 210 -4.45 -4.20 -10.76
N GLU A 211 -3.91 -4.66 -11.89
CA GLU A 211 -4.64 -4.72 -13.14
C GLU A 211 -5.94 -5.54 -13.05
N ASP A 212 -5.91 -6.63 -12.29
CA ASP A 212 -7.07 -7.50 -12.08
C ASP A 212 -8.00 -7.00 -10.98
N CYS A 213 -7.48 -6.19 -10.05
CA CYS A 213 -8.18 -5.75 -8.84
C CYS A 213 -8.86 -4.38 -8.97
N ILE A 214 -8.40 -3.52 -9.88
CA ILE A 214 -8.96 -2.18 -10.07
C ILE A 214 -10.21 -2.24 -10.91
N ASN A 215 -11.33 -1.74 -10.37
CA ASN A 215 -12.58 -1.63 -11.10
C ASN A 215 -12.84 -0.18 -11.58
N TYR A 216 -12.44 0.81 -10.79
CA TYR A 216 -12.83 2.22 -11.01
C TYR A 216 -12.01 2.92 -12.10
N ASN A 217 -10.70 2.88 -12.05
CA ASN A 217 -9.84 3.60 -13.01
C ASN A 217 -8.62 2.77 -13.44
N LYS A 218 -8.90 1.62 -14.00
CA LYS A 218 -7.89 0.68 -14.50
C LYS A 218 -6.98 1.30 -15.55
N GLU A 219 -7.53 2.13 -16.43
CA GLU A 219 -6.76 2.79 -17.49
C GLU A 219 -5.67 3.70 -16.94
N LEU A 220 -5.97 4.46 -15.87
CA LEU A 220 -4.96 5.28 -15.19
C LEU A 220 -3.81 4.42 -14.68
N TRP A 221 -4.13 3.32 -13.99
CA TRP A 221 -3.09 2.43 -13.46
C TRP A 221 -2.22 1.84 -14.56
N ASN A 222 -2.81 1.40 -15.66
CA ASN A 222 -2.06 0.86 -16.79
C ASN A 222 -1.10 1.89 -17.39
N LYS A 223 -1.53 3.15 -17.54
CA LYS A 223 -0.66 4.25 -17.98
C LYS A 223 0.48 4.51 -17.01
N VAL A 224 0.19 4.58 -15.70
CA VAL A 224 1.20 4.77 -14.64
C VAL A 224 2.22 3.64 -14.66
N PHE A 225 1.76 2.39 -14.65
CA PHE A 225 2.65 1.24 -14.52
C PHE A 225 3.43 0.91 -15.80
N SER A 226 2.96 1.37 -16.97
CA SER A 226 3.66 1.26 -18.25
C SER A 226 4.49 2.49 -18.63
N TRP A 227 4.48 3.54 -17.81
CA TRP A 227 5.20 4.78 -18.09
C TRP A 227 6.71 4.54 -18.21
N GLY A 228 7.31 5.02 -19.32
CA GLY A 228 8.71 4.75 -19.66
C GLY A 228 9.76 5.29 -18.67
N ALA A 229 9.40 6.26 -17.81
CA ALA A 229 10.27 6.73 -16.75
C ALA A 229 10.36 5.75 -15.56
N VAL A 230 9.42 4.79 -15.43
CA VAL A 230 9.39 3.82 -14.33
C VAL A 230 10.26 2.62 -14.64
N VAL A 231 11.39 2.53 -13.95
CA VAL A 231 12.32 1.40 -14.00
C VAL A 231 11.93 0.37 -12.96
N LYS A 232 11.48 -0.78 -13.41
CA LYS A 232 10.98 -1.87 -12.57
C LYS A 232 12.12 -2.77 -12.12
N VAL A 233 12.42 -2.77 -10.83
CA VAL A 233 13.50 -3.57 -10.22
C VAL A 233 12.91 -4.67 -9.36
N SER A 234 13.09 -5.92 -9.77
CA SER A 234 12.53 -7.09 -9.06
C SER A 234 13.59 -7.99 -8.43
N ASP A 235 14.85 -7.92 -8.85
CA ASP A 235 15.93 -8.74 -8.30
C ASP A 235 16.99 -7.90 -7.55
N TRP A 236 17.95 -8.60 -6.95
CA TRP A 236 19.00 -7.95 -6.17
C TRP A 236 20.10 -7.35 -7.05
N THR A 237 20.38 -7.96 -8.19
CA THR A 237 21.44 -7.52 -9.11
C THR A 237 21.11 -6.16 -9.70
N ASP A 238 19.87 -6.03 -10.20
CA ASP A 238 19.36 -4.74 -10.69
C ASP A 238 19.29 -3.69 -9.59
N SER A 239 18.85 -4.08 -8.38
CA SER A 239 18.84 -3.18 -7.23
C SER A 239 20.24 -2.64 -6.91
N LEU A 240 21.27 -3.49 -6.94
CA LEU A 240 22.67 -3.07 -6.75
C LEU A 240 23.16 -2.11 -7.85
N ALA A 241 22.73 -2.31 -9.09
CA ALA A 241 23.09 -1.41 -10.19
C ALA A 241 22.55 0.00 -9.90
N TYR A 242 21.29 0.14 -9.48
CA TYR A 242 20.71 1.44 -9.13
C TYR A 242 21.21 2.02 -7.80
N GLN A 243 21.62 1.19 -6.84
CA GLN A 243 22.34 1.66 -5.66
C GLN A 243 23.70 2.29 -6.01
N ASN A 244 24.33 1.86 -7.09
CA ASN A 244 25.61 2.42 -7.57
C ASN A 244 25.44 3.46 -8.69
N TYR A 245 24.22 3.73 -9.12
CA TYR A 245 23.94 4.74 -10.14
C TYR A 245 24.14 6.14 -9.58
N THR A 246 24.99 6.94 -10.26
CA THR A 246 25.47 8.23 -9.76
C THR A 246 24.71 9.44 -10.30
N SER A 247 23.97 9.28 -11.41
CA SER A 247 23.15 10.35 -11.97
C SER A 247 21.87 10.57 -11.15
N PRO A 248 21.19 11.72 -11.32
CA PRO A 248 19.93 11.99 -10.63
C PRO A 248 18.90 10.88 -10.83
N GLN A 249 18.23 10.51 -9.76
CA GLN A 249 17.19 9.46 -9.79
C GLN A 249 16.18 9.62 -8.65
N ILE A 250 14.96 9.18 -8.89
CA ILE A 250 13.93 9.02 -7.87
C ILE A 250 13.86 7.53 -7.53
N ILE A 251 13.91 7.18 -6.25
CA ILE A 251 13.91 5.79 -5.79
C ILE A 251 12.68 5.58 -4.93
N VAL A 252 11.70 4.83 -5.44
CA VAL A 252 10.53 4.37 -4.69
C VAL A 252 10.81 2.94 -4.26
N ALA A 253 11.26 2.77 -3.02
CA ALA A 253 11.73 1.47 -2.53
C ALA A 253 10.85 0.91 -1.42
N SER A 254 10.64 -0.41 -1.42
CA SER A 254 9.88 -1.10 -0.40
C SER A 254 10.52 -0.99 0.98
N GLY A 255 9.67 -0.87 2.03
CA GLY A 255 10.08 -0.70 3.42
C GLY A 255 9.81 0.72 3.93
N GLY A 256 8.55 1.10 4.07
CA GLY A 256 8.09 2.45 4.45
C GLY A 256 8.65 3.00 5.76
N MET A 257 9.05 2.12 6.69
CA MET A 257 9.72 2.47 7.96
C MET A 257 11.22 2.19 7.91
N LEU A 258 11.87 2.41 6.76
CA LEU A 258 13.28 2.13 6.54
C LEU A 258 13.68 0.68 6.90
N LYS A 259 12.80 -0.28 6.58
CA LYS A 259 13.04 -1.72 6.70
C LYS A 259 12.91 -2.35 5.31
N GLY A 260 13.85 -3.22 4.92
CA GLY A 260 13.84 -3.83 3.59
C GLY A 260 14.71 -3.12 2.57
N ARG A 261 14.27 -3.01 1.31
CA ARG A 261 15.06 -2.45 0.20
C ARG A 261 15.45 -0.98 0.41
N SER A 262 14.56 -0.16 0.94
CA SER A 262 14.82 1.26 1.22
C SER A 262 16.04 1.47 2.13
N THR A 263 16.26 0.56 3.09
CA THR A 263 17.43 0.61 3.99
C THR A 263 18.77 0.54 3.24
N ALA A 264 18.86 -0.24 2.16
CA ALA A 264 20.08 -0.35 1.39
C ALA A 264 20.44 0.97 0.71
N TYR A 265 19.49 1.63 0.09
CA TYR A 265 19.67 2.95 -0.52
C TYR A 265 20.03 4.01 0.52
N VAL A 266 19.31 4.05 1.63
CA VAL A 266 19.59 5.03 2.71
C VAL A 266 20.99 4.82 3.28
N LYS A 267 21.37 3.59 3.63
CA LYS A 267 22.73 3.31 4.12
C LYS A 267 23.82 3.71 3.14
N LYS A 268 23.58 3.52 1.85
CA LYS A 268 24.55 3.87 0.80
C LYS A 268 24.75 5.39 0.68
N TRP A 269 23.67 6.16 0.78
CA TRP A 269 23.67 7.55 0.40
C TRP A 269 23.38 8.55 1.52
N LEU A 270 23.23 8.10 2.77
CA LEU A 270 22.89 8.96 3.92
C LEU A 270 23.91 10.10 4.14
N SER A 271 25.18 9.86 3.85
CA SER A 271 26.24 10.84 4.02
C SER A 271 26.42 11.77 2.80
N ASP A 272 25.74 11.54 1.70
CA ASP A 272 25.81 12.40 0.51
C ASP A 272 24.82 13.57 0.68
N PRO A 273 25.32 14.83 0.74
CA PRO A 273 24.49 16.02 0.96
C PRO A 273 23.48 16.30 -0.17
N LYS A 274 23.64 15.62 -1.33
CA LYS A 274 22.71 15.70 -2.47
C LYS A 274 21.56 14.69 -2.37
N THR A 275 21.51 13.90 -1.30
CA THR A 275 20.46 12.91 -1.09
C THR A 275 19.34 13.50 -0.25
N THR A 276 18.12 13.41 -0.76
CA THR A 276 16.89 13.75 -0.03
C THR A 276 16.11 12.48 0.29
N ILE A 277 15.68 12.34 1.54
CA ILE A 277 14.79 11.25 1.97
C ILE A 277 13.41 11.83 2.23
N CYS A 278 12.41 11.36 1.51
CA CYS A 278 11.02 11.81 1.63
C CYS A 278 10.16 10.70 2.28
N LEU A 279 9.77 10.89 3.53
CA LEU A 279 8.88 9.97 4.24
C LEU A 279 7.41 10.29 3.89
N VAL A 280 6.75 9.37 3.22
CA VAL A 280 5.37 9.53 2.67
C VAL A 280 4.30 8.79 3.45
N GLY A 281 4.62 8.27 4.61
CA GLY A 281 3.73 7.52 5.47
C GLY A 281 4.11 7.62 6.94
N TYR A 282 3.41 6.88 7.78
CA TYR A 282 3.76 6.78 9.19
C TYR A 282 5.17 6.19 9.36
N ALA A 283 6.04 6.91 10.03
CA ALA A 283 7.44 6.55 10.22
C ALA A 283 7.73 5.97 11.63
N GLY A 284 6.70 5.81 12.46
CA GLY A 284 6.84 5.38 13.86
C GLY A 284 6.94 6.56 14.84
N GLY A 285 6.96 6.28 16.14
CA GLY A 285 7.23 7.27 17.19
C GLY A 285 8.73 7.56 17.37
N GLU A 286 9.06 8.40 18.36
CA GLU A 286 10.47 8.73 18.70
C GLU A 286 11.33 7.47 18.83
N GLY A 287 12.46 7.44 18.11
CA GLY A 287 13.42 6.33 18.11
C GLY A 287 13.08 5.16 17.19
N SER A 288 12.06 5.24 16.33
CA SER A 288 11.68 4.18 15.39
C SER A 288 12.32 4.31 13.99
N VAL A 289 12.93 5.43 13.67
CA VAL A 289 13.66 5.71 12.41
C VAL A 289 15.04 6.25 12.71
#